data_cbbb291adf6ffe40e04f083b66b03eaf
#
_entry.id   cbbb291adf6ffe40e04f083b66b03eaf
#
_cell.length_a   1.000
_cell.length_b   1.000
_cell.length_c   1.000
_cell.angle_alpha   90.00
_cell.angle_beta   90.00
_cell.angle_gamma   90.00
#
_symmetry.space_group_name_H-M   'P 1'
#
loop_
_entity.id
_entity.type
_entity.pdbx_description
1 polymer ?
#
loop_
_entity_poly.entity_id
_entity_poly.type
_entity_poly.pdbx_seq_one_letter_code
_entity_poly.pdbx_strand_id
1 'polypeptide(L)'
;MKRFDPKNKYFGWGITAFGVIACSILFFMLLQHGKSISGAIGTLISILSPIIWGMVITYLLWPLVKLFQRKLFEPLLQKIRPKKPVSKSLARGLSVVLAILVALVLIAALVWLIIPQLYTSIESIVLNSQQYYDTITGWINRFFENNPEVEQALLSATGKASDSLLDWAKTALLPSMGKVVTSLTTGIYAVLRGILDVLIGFVVACYVLSNMELFLAKAKMVLYSIFPLRSSKRILKAIRFTDTAFMSFISGKVIDSAIIGVICYICCAIMRMPYVVLVSVVVGVTNIIPVFGPFIGAVPTALIILLDSPMKCLIYVIFILVLQQIDGNIIGPKILGSSTGINGFWIMFAILLGGGLFGFIGMLLGVPVFVVIYAGLEKLVNNGLKKRGLQTETAEYMNLDYIDDATLRPVRLPTEAPHAAPKETKDDSVK
;
A
#
# COMPACT_ATOMS: atom_id res chain seq x y z
N MET A 1 -22.76 10.57 61.73
CA MET A 1 -22.38 10.20 60.37
C MET A 1 -21.39 9.05 60.41
N LYS A 2 -21.82 7.79 60.09
CA LYS A 2 -20.91 6.62 60.08
C LYS A 2 -19.95 6.79 58.91
N ARG A 3 -18.63 6.83 59.18
CA ARG A 3 -17.58 6.86 58.20
C ARG A 3 -17.71 5.61 57.30
N PHE A 4 -17.77 5.80 55.99
CA PHE A 4 -17.72 4.74 54.98
C PHE A 4 -16.41 3.98 55.14
N ASP A 5 -16.51 2.69 55.50
CA ASP A 5 -15.35 1.80 55.66
C ASP A 5 -15.11 1.05 54.32
N PRO A 6 -14.04 1.41 53.55
CA PRO A 6 -13.76 0.80 52.24
C PRO A 6 -13.37 -0.70 52.31
N LYS A 7 -13.19 -1.27 53.51
CA LYS A 7 -12.86 -2.69 53.71
C LYS A 7 -14.11 -3.59 53.83
N ASN A 8 -15.30 -3.04 53.77
CA ASN A 8 -16.52 -3.85 53.85
C ASN A 8 -16.74 -4.62 52.56
N LYS A 9 -16.75 -5.96 52.63
CA LYS A 9 -16.93 -6.87 51.49
C LYS A 9 -18.17 -6.54 50.65
N TYR A 10 -19.24 -6.08 51.28
CA TYR A 10 -20.49 -5.68 50.64
C TYR A 10 -20.35 -4.37 49.84
N PHE A 11 -19.46 -3.47 50.25
CA PHE A 11 -19.18 -2.24 49.49
C PHE A 11 -18.45 -2.55 48.19
N GLY A 12 -17.49 -3.50 48.19
CA GLY A 12 -16.84 -3.99 47.00
C GLY A 12 -17.82 -4.60 45.97
N TRP A 13 -18.75 -5.42 46.47
CA TRP A 13 -19.83 -6.02 45.64
C TRP A 13 -20.77 -4.95 45.07
N GLY A 14 -21.12 -3.93 45.84
CA GLY A 14 -21.95 -2.83 45.44
C GLY A 14 -21.30 -2.00 44.30
N ILE A 15 -20.00 -1.70 44.41
CA ILE A 15 -19.25 -1.00 43.34
C ILE A 15 -19.15 -1.84 42.08
N THR A 16 -18.89 -3.15 42.21
CA THR A 16 -18.82 -4.04 41.07
C THR A 16 -20.17 -4.15 40.35
N ALA A 17 -21.27 -4.35 41.11
CA ALA A 17 -22.61 -4.41 40.54
C ALA A 17 -23.00 -3.09 39.86
N PHE A 18 -22.71 -1.94 40.48
CA PHE A 18 -22.94 -0.62 39.90
C PHE A 18 -22.09 -0.44 38.59
N GLY A 19 -20.83 -0.85 38.62
CA GLY A 19 -19.96 -0.82 37.45
C GLY A 19 -20.49 -1.67 36.29
N VAL A 20 -20.95 -2.88 36.57
CA VAL A 20 -21.54 -3.77 35.54
C VAL A 20 -22.81 -3.15 34.95
N ILE A 21 -23.73 -2.65 35.81
CA ILE A 21 -24.98 -2.03 35.39
C ILE A 21 -24.66 -0.77 34.55
N ALA A 22 -23.75 0.09 34.99
CA ALA A 22 -23.36 1.29 34.27
C ALA A 22 -22.73 0.95 32.90
N CYS A 23 -21.84 -0.05 32.85
CA CYS A 23 -21.25 -0.53 31.58
C CYS A 23 -22.31 -1.14 30.66
N SER A 24 -23.29 -1.88 31.18
CA SER A 24 -24.38 -2.46 30.39
C SER A 24 -25.30 -1.39 29.83
N ILE A 25 -25.64 -0.37 30.61
CA ILE A 25 -26.42 0.80 30.11
C ILE A 25 -25.65 1.56 29.05
N LEU A 26 -24.35 1.85 29.26
CA LEU A 26 -23.50 2.49 28.28
C LEU A 26 -23.39 1.67 26.99
N PHE A 27 -23.22 0.37 27.09
CA PHE A 27 -23.17 -0.53 25.95
C PHE A 27 -24.51 -0.55 25.19
N PHE A 28 -25.65 -0.60 25.90
CA PHE A 28 -26.98 -0.51 25.29
C PHE A 28 -27.18 0.84 24.58
N MET A 29 -26.81 1.95 25.20
CA MET A 29 -26.88 3.29 24.59
C MET A 29 -25.98 3.39 23.35
N LEU A 30 -24.78 2.81 23.37
CA LEU A 30 -23.89 2.73 22.21
C LEU A 30 -24.52 1.95 21.05
N LEU A 31 -25.18 0.82 21.33
CA LEU A 31 -25.88 0.03 20.32
C LEU A 31 -27.09 0.79 19.74
N GLN A 32 -27.88 1.43 20.59
CA GLN A 32 -29.10 2.13 20.18
C GLN A 32 -28.80 3.42 19.40
N HIS A 33 -27.74 4.15 19.77
CA HIS A 33 -27.34 5.41 19.15
C HIS A 33 -26.13 5.26 18.20
N GLY A 34 -25.78 4.03 17.82
CA GLY A 34 -24.61 3.73 16.99
C GLY A 34 -24.55 4.54 15.70
N LYS A 35 -25.69 4.76 15.02
CA LYS A 35 -25.76 5.60 13.81
C LYS A 35 -25.47 7.07 14.09
N SER A 36 -26.00 7.63 15.20
CA SER A 36 -25.73 9.02 15.59
C SER A 36 -24.28 9.22 16.03
N ILE A 37 -23.72 8.26 16.75
CA ILE A 37 -22.32 8.29 17.20
C ILE A 37 -21.39 8.17 15.98
N SER A 38 -21.66 7.25 15.05
CA SER A 38 -20.88 7.12 13.83
C SER A 38 -20.99 8.37 12.96
N GLY A 39 -22.15 8.99 12.90
CA GLY A 39 -22.35 10.29 12.23
C GLY A 39 -21.50 11.41 12.87
N ALA A 40 -21.54 11.52 14.19
CA ALA A 40 -20.73 12.52 14.91
C ALA A 40 -19.21 12.30 14.73
N ILE A 41 -18.76 11.04 14.79
CA ILE A 41 -17.36 10.66 14.50
C ILE A 41 -17.02 10.98 13.06
N GLY A 42 -17.90 10.67 12.09
CA GLY A 42 -17.72 10.99 10.69
C GLY A 42 -17.57 12.50 10.45
N THR A 43 -18.42 13.31 11.10
CA THR A 43 -18.33 14.78 11.04
C THR A 43 -17.00 15.26 11.64
N LEU A 44 -16.59 14.73 12.78
CA LEU A 44 -15.31 15.10 13.41
C LEU A 44 -14.12 14.75 12.51
N ILE A 45 -14.11 13.54 11.91
CA ILE A 45 -13.09 13.11 10.96
C ILE A 45 -13.09 14.03 9.73
N SER A 46 -14.25 14.41 9.22
CA SER A 46 -14.37 15.33 8.08
C SER A 46 -13.79 16.71 8.40
N ILE A 47 -14.06 17.26 9.59
CA ILE A 47 -13.49 18.54 10.04
C ILE A 47 -11.96 18.44 10.19
N LEU A 48 -11.46 17.32 10.71
CA LEU A 48 -10.03 17.07 10.91
C LEU A 48 -9.31 16.58 9.64
N SER A 49 -10.03 16.32 8.57
CA SER A 49 -9.48 15.78 7.32
C SER A 49 -8.26 16.52 6.81
N PRO A 50 -8.22 17.88 6.72
CA PRO A 50 -7.04 18.59 6.26
C PRO A 50 -5.82 18.39 7.17
N ILE A 51 -6.04 18.26 8.49
CA ILE A 51 -4.97 18.01 9.46
C ILE A 51 -4.44 16.59 9.30
N ILE A 52 -5.34 15.60 9.15
CA ILE A 52 -4.97 14.19 8.93
C ILE A 52 -4.15 14.07 7.64
N TRP A 53 -4.61 14.67 6.54
CA TRP A 53 -3.86 14.70 5.29
C TRP A 53 -2.53 15.42 5.41
N GLY A 54 -2.47 16.54 6.15
CA GLY A 54 -1.23 17.24 6.44
C GLY A 54 -0.22 16.36 7.21
N MET A 55 -0.68 15.55 8.17
CA MET A 55 0.16 14.59 8.87
C MET A 55 0.65 13.45 7.96
N VAL A 56 -0.22 12.93 7.08
CA VAL A 56 0.16 11.91 6.08
C VAL A 56 1.22 12.47 5.12
N ILE A 57 1.00 13.66 4.58
CA ILE A 57 1.98 14.36 3.72
C ILE A 57 3.30 14.57 4.45
N THR A 58 3.25 15.02 5.72
CA THR A 58 4.42 15.15 6.59
C THR A 58 5.21 13.86 6.66
N TYR A 59 4.52 12.75 6.91
CA TYR A 59 5.15 11.44 7.05
C TYR A 59 5.79 10.97 5.75
N LEU A 60 5.11 11.15 4.62
CA LEU A 60 5.63 10.79 3.29
C LEU A 60 6.83 11.65 2.87
N LEU A 61 6.82 12.95 3.20
CA LEU A 61 7.90 13.87 2.83
C LEU A 61 9.09 13.83 3.80
N TRP A 62 8.93 13.25 4.99
CA TRP A 62 10.00 13.20 5.99
C TRP A 62 11.33 12.61 5.51
N PRO A 63 11.38 11.51 4.73
CA PRO A 63 12.64 11.01 4.17
C PRO A 63 13.32 12.00 3.23
N LEU A 64 12.53 12.69 2.39
CA LEU A 64 13.05 13.72 1.46
C LEU A 64 13.60 14.93 2.22
N VAL A 65 12.87 15.38 3.24
CA VAL A 65 13.33 16.48 4.10
C VAL A 65 14.65 16.12 4.79
N LYS A 66 14.76 14.92 5.36
CA LYS A 66 16.02 14.44 5.95
C LYS A 66 17.15 14.36 4.92
N LEU A 67 16.86 13.91 3.71
CA LEU A 67 17.82 13.80 2.63
C LEU A 67 18.37 15.18 2.26
N PHE A 68 17.49 16.16 2.01
CA PHE A 68 17.87 17.53 1.67
C PHE A 68 18.56 18.24 2.81
N GLN A 69 18.08 18.07 4.04
CA GLN A 69 18.70 18.67 5.21
C GLN A 69 20.15 18.20 5.36
N ARG A 70 20.40 16.89 5.38
CA ARG A 70 21.73 16.31 5.65
C ARG A 70 22.69 16.42 4.49
N LYS A 71 22.21 16.19 3.23
CA LYS A 71 23.09 16.13 2.07
C LYS A 71 23.26 17.45 1.35
N LEU A 72 22.29 18.37 1.47
CA LEU A 72 22.29 19.62 0.71
C LEU A 72 22.47 20.84 1.63
N PHE A 73 21.56 21.08 2.57
CA PHE A 73 21.52 22.35 3.28
C PHE A 73 22.50 22.44 4.46
N GLU A 74 22.71 21.37 5.22
CA GLU A 74 23.70 21.38 6.30
C GLU A 74 25.12 21.64 5.77
N PRO A 75 25.63 20.90 4.75
CA PRO A 75 26.97 21.17 4.22
C PRO A 75 27.08 22.52 3.51
N LEU A 76 25.99 22.95 2.79
CA LEU A 76 25.98 24.25 2.10
C LEU A 76 26.06 25.42 3.10
N LEU A 77 25.25 25.39 4.17
CA LEU A 77 25.24 26.42 5.21
C LEU A 77 26.56 26.43 6.01
N GLN A 78 27.17 25.27 6.22
CA GLN A 78 28.47 25.17 6.88
C GLN A 78 29.60 25.78 6.02
N LYS A 79 29.51 25.61 4.68
CA LYS A 79 30.46 26.22 3.73
C LYS A 79 30.31 27.75 3.67
N ILE A 80 29.07 28.28 3.76
CA ILE A 80 28.78 29.72 3.72
C ILE A 80 29.16 30.42 5.05
N ARG A 81 29.01 29.71 6.18
CA ARG A 81 29.29 30.27 7.53
C ARG A 81 30.21 29.36 8.35
N PRO A 82 31.51 29.26 8.01
CA PRO A 82 32.42 28.29 8.64
C PRO A 82 32.70 28.55 10.12
N LYS A 83 32.48 29.79 10.58
CA LYS A 83 32.77 30.20 11.99
C LYS A 83 31.56 30.19 12.92
N LYS A 84 30.36 29.89 12.44
CA LYS A 84 29.12 29.83 13.27
C LYS A 84 28.47 28.46 13.21
N PRO A 85 27.94 27.95 14.32
CA PRO A 85 27.17 26.70 14.27
C PRO A 85 26.00 26.83 13.32
N VAL A 86 25.82 25.84 12.44
CA VAL A 86 24.72 25.81 11.48
C VAL A 86 23.38 25.82 12.24
N SER A 87 22.54 26.81 11.95
CA SER A 87 21.19 26.84 12.49
C SER A 87 20.38 25.68 11.90
N LYS A 88 20.22 24.61 12.69
CA LYS A 88 19.45 23.41 12.29
C LYS A 88 18.01 23.76 11.88
N SER A 89 17.45 24.83 12.49
CA SER A 89 16.12 25.32 12.16
C SER A 89 16.04 25.89 10.73
N LEU A 90 17.04 26.70 10.32
CA LEU A 90 17.11 27.24 8.96
C LEU A 90 17.34 26.13 7.91
N ALA A 91 18.28 25.22 8.18
CA ALA A 91 18.53 24.09 7.28
C ALA A 91 17.27 23.25 7.09
N ARG A 92 16.53 23.01 8.18
CA ARG A 92 15.26 22.26 8.14
C ARG A 92 14.18 23.02 7.38
N GLY A 93 13.96 24.31 7.66
CA GLY A 93 12.97 25.13 6.98
C GLY A 93 13.18 25.13 5.45
N LEU A 94 14.41 25.36 4.99
CA LEU A 94 14.77 25.28 3.57
C LEU A 94 14.55 23.89 2.98
N SER A 95 14.88 22.83 3.73
CA SER A 95 14.67 21.46 3.28
C SER A 95 13.19 21.11 3.17
N VAL A 96 12.35 21.63 4.06
CA VAL A 96 10.89 21.45 4.01
C VAL A 96 10.32 22.13 2.77
N VAL A 97 10.69 23.40 2.53
CA VAL A 97 10.23 24.15 1.35
C VAL A 97 10.65 23.43 0.06
N LEU A 98 11.92 23.00 -0.03
CA LEU A 98 12.41 22.29 -1.21
C LEU A 98 11.71 20.93 -1.39
N ALA A 99 11.49 20.17 -0.33
CA ALA A 99 10.81 18.87 -0.40
C ALA A 99 9.36 19.02 -0.89
N ILE A 100 8.65 20.03 -0.41
CA ILE A 100 7.30 20.33 -0.83
C ILE A 100 7.29 20.79 -2.30
N LEU A 101 8.20 21.68 -2.68
CA LEU A 101 8.31 22.15 -4.05
C LEU A 101 8.60 21.00 -5.03
N VAL A 102 9.54 20.12 -4.68
CA VAL A 102 9.84 18.92 -5.48
C VAL A 102 8.61 18.00 -5.58
N ALA A 103 7.89 17.77 -4.48
CA ALA A 103 6.68 16.96 -4.50
C ALA A 103 5.59 17.57 -5.38
N LEU A 104 5.35 18.89 -5.29
CA LEU A 104 4.38 19.60 -6.12
C LEU A 104 4.76 19.57 -7.61
N VAL A 105 6.02 19.81 -7.93
CA VAL A 105 6.51 19.73 -9.31
C VAL A 105 6.36 18.32 -9.86
N LEU A 106 6.67 17.30 -9.06
CA LEU A 106 6.51 15.90 -9.47
C LEU A 106 5.04 15.56 -9.75
N ILE A 107 4.13 15.94 -8.84
CA ILE A 107 2.69 15.72 -9.02
C ILE A 107 2.17 16.49 -10.25
N ALA A 108 2.55 17.77 -10.40
CA ALA A 108 2.16 18.57 -11.54
C ALA A 108 2.68 17.98 -12.86
N ALA A 109 3.92 17.51 -12.89
CA ALA A 109 4.52 16.85 -14.05
C ALA A 109 3.79 15.54 -14.39
N LEU A 110 3.46 14.71 -13.40
CA LEU A 110 2.68 13.48 -13.60
C LEU A 110 1.28 13.79 -14.15
N VAL A 111 0.58 14.76 -13.57
CA VAL A 111 -0.76 15.18 -14.02
C VAL A 111 -0.70 15.71 -15.45
N TRP A 112 0.26 16.61 -15.73
CA TRP A 112 0.44 17.19 -17.06
C TRP A 112 0.80 16.15 -18.13
N LEU A 113 1.50 15.10 -17.74
CA LEU A 113 1.94 14.02 -18.62
C LEU A 113 0.84 12.97 -18.86
N ILE A 114 0.07 12.64 -17.81
CA ILE A 114 -0.96 11.57 -17.88
C ILE A 114 -2.24 12.08 -18.54
N ILE A 115 -2.75 13.25 -18.13
CA ILE A 115 -4.10 13.72 -18.54
C ILE A 115 -4.21 13.92 -20.06
N PRO A 116 -3.31 14.65 -20.75
CA PRO A 116 -3.38 14.81 -22.20
C PRO A 116 -3.27 13.47 -22.93
N GLN A 117 -2.38 12.58 -22.46
CA GLN A 117 -2.15 11.29 -23.09
C GLN A 117 -3.37 10.36 -22.93
N LEU A 118 -4.02 10.38 -21.77
CA LEU A 118 -5.30 9.65 -21.59
C LEU A 118 -6.37 10.19 -22.52
N TYR A 119 -6.51 11.52 -22.61
CA TYR A 119 -7.49 12.13 -23.48
C TYR A 119 -7.29 11.72 -24.95
N THR A 120 -6.08 11.88 -25.48
CA THR A 120 -5.76 11.51 -26.86
C THR A 120 -5.90 10.01 -27.12
N SER A 121 -5.56 9.15 -26.13
CA SER A 121 -5.74 7.70 -26.26
C SER A 121 -7.21 7.33 -26.34
N ILE A 122 -8.05 7.92 -25.50
CA ILE A 122 -9.50 7.67 -25.50
C ILE A 122 -10.15 8.20 -26.77
N GLU A 123 -9.80 9.43 -27.18
CA GLU A 123 -10.26 10.00 -28.43
C GLU A 123 -9.89 9.11 -29.63
N SER A 124 -8.65 8.62 -29.68
CA SER A 124 -8.20 7.67 -30.70
C SER A 124 -9.02 6.36 -30.70
N ILE A 125 -9.31 5.81 -29.53
CA ILE A 125 -10.14 4.60 -29.42
C ILE A 125 -11.55 4.84 -29.98
N VAL A 126 -12.15 5.97 -29.63
CA VAL A 126 -13.52 6.31 -30.11
C VAL A 126 -13.56 6.57 -31.58
N LEU A 127 -12.62 7.38 -32.11
CA LEU A 127 -12.56 7.75 -33.52
C LEU A 127 -12.20 6.56 -34.43
N ASN A 128 -11.32 5.68 -33.99
CA ASN A 128 -10.84 4.53 -34.77
C ASN A 128 -11.56 3.22 -34.38
N SER A 129 -12.67 3.29 -33.65
CA SER A 129 -13.39 2.10 -33.16
C SER A 129 -13.77 1.13 -34.27
N GLN A 130 -14.20 1.64 -35.45
CA GLN A 130 -14.52 0.81 -36.59
C GLN A 130 -13.31 0.08 -37.15
N GLN A 131 -12.19 0.77 -37.26
CA GLN A 131 -10.92 0.18 -37.73
C GLN A 131 -10.41 -0.90 -36.76
N TYR A 132 -10.57 -0.71 -35.46
CA TYR A 132 -10.22 -1.71 -34.46
C TYR A 132 -11.13 -2.94 -34.55
N TYR A 133 -12.44 -2.71 -34.73
CA TYR A 133 -13.41 -3.79 -34.96
C TYR A 133 -13.02 -4.61 -36.19
N ASP A 134 -12.76 -3.96 -37.33
CA ASP A 134 -12.37 -4.61 -38.59
C ASP A 134 -11.04 -5.36 -38.47
N THR A 135 -10.11 -4.83 -37.71
CA THR A 135 -8.82 -5.49 -37.42
C THR A 135 -9.01 -6.76 -36.60
N ILE A 136 -9.79 -6.70 -35.51
CA ILE A 136 -10.06 -7.84 -34.64
C ILE A 136 -10.85 -8.93 -35.38
N THR A 137 -11.90 -8.54 -36.14
CA THR A 137 -12.70 -9.49 -36.93
C THR A 137 -11.85 -10.14 -38.01
N GLY A 138 -11.00 -9.38 -38.69
CA GLY A 138 -10.07 -9.92 -39.70
C GLY A 138 -9.06 -10.94 -39.10
N TRP A 139 -8.73 -10.79 -37.82
CA TRP A 139 -7.88 -11.76 -37.11
C TRP A 139 -8.65 -13.01 -36.72
N ILE A 140 -9.84 -12.86 -36.16
CA ILE A 140 -10.70 -13.99 -35.80
C ILE A 140 -10.94 -14.87 -37.04
N ASN A 141 -11.26 -14.25 -38.17
CA ASN A 141 -11.47 -14.96 -39.41
C ASN A 141 -10.20 -15.73 -39.86
N ARG A 142 -9.01 -15.11 -39.80
CA ARG A 142 -7.77 -15.78 -40.22
C ARG A 142 -7.35 -16.91 -39.28
N PHE A 143 -7.54 -16.78 -37.97
CA PHE A 143 -7.07 -17.78 -37.00
C PHE A 143 -8.07 -18.93 -36.83
N PHE A 144 -9.37 -18.68 -37.06
CA PHE A 144 -10.43 -19.64 -36.79
C PHE A 144 -11.18 -20.09 -38.07
N GLU A 145 -10.65 -19.81 -39.27
CA GLU A 145 -11.19 -20.20 -40.57
C GLU A 145 -11.60 -21.70 -40.61
N ASN A 146 -10.87 -22.56 -39.89
CA ASN A 146 -11.13 -23.98 -39.82
C ASN A 146 -12.15 -24.41 -38.71
N ASN A 147 -12.66 -23.46 -37.92
CA ASN A 147 -13.59 -23.74 -36.80
C ASN A 147 -14.76 -22.73 -36.80
N PRO A 148 -15.74 -22.87 -37.66
CA PRO A 148 -16.80 -21.87 -37.86
C PRO A 148 -17.68 -21.61 -36.63
N GLU A 149 -17.84 -22.59 -35.72
CA GLU A 149 -18.59 -22.40 -34.46
C GLU A 149 -17.85 -21.43 -33.49
N VAL A 150 -16.52 -21.60 -33.37
CA VAL A 150 -15.69 -20.74 -32.53
C VAL A 150 -15.57 -19.36 -33.16
N GLU A 151 -15.45 -19.28 -34.49
CA GLU A 151 -15.40 -18.03 -35.23
C GLU A 151 -16.68 -17.21 -35.00
N GLN A 152 -17.86 -17.79 -35.16
CA GLN A 152 -19.16 -17.10 -34.95
C GLN A 152 -19.34 -16.68 -33.47
N ALA A 153 -18.95 -17.53 -32.53
CA ALA A 153 -19.03 -17.19 -31.10
C ALA A 153 -18.11 -16.00 -30.74
N LEU A 154 -16.89 -15.98 -31.27
CA LEU A 154 -15.93 -14.88 -31.04
C LEU A 154 -16.37 -13.60 -31.76
N LEU A 155 -16.87 -13.67 -33.00
CA LEU A 155 -17.38 -12.51 -33.73
C LEU A 155 -18.59 -11.88 -33.00
N SER A 156 -19.53 -12.70 -32.50
CA SER A 156 -20.68 -12.22 -31.74
C SER A 156 -20.26 -11.59 -30.40
N ALA A 157 -19.25 -12.17 -29.70
CA ALA A 157 -18.71 -11.64 -28.47
C ALA A 157 -17.96 -10.31 -28.71
N THR A 158 -17.17 -10.23 -29.78
CA THR A 158 -16.43 -9.02 -30.18
C THR A 158 -17.38 -7.88 -30.54
N GLY A 159 -18.47 -8.16 -31.27
CA GLY A 159 -19.50 -7.16 -31.58
C GLY A 159 -20.12 -6.59 -30.30
N LYS A 160 -20.61 -7.45 -29.40
CA LYS A 160 -21.21 -7.04 -28.13
C LYS A 160 -20.20 -6.28 -27.24
N ALA A 161 -18.96 -6.72 -27.20
CA ALA A 161 -17.91 -6.06 -26.42
C ALA A 161 -17.58 -4.68 -27.02
N SER A 162 -17.50 -4.55 -28.35
CA SER A 162 -17.27 -3.29 -29.03
C SER A 162 -18.39 -2.30 -28.76
N ASP A 163 -19.66 -2.72 -28.93
CA ASP A 163 -20.81 -1.87 -28.67
C ASP A 163 -20.88 -1.43 -27.20
N SER A 164 -20.65 -2.35 -26.27
CA SER A 164 -20.63 -2.04 -24.83
C SER A 164 -19.49 -1.10 -24.46
N LEU A 165 -18.28 -1.27 -25.03
CA LEU A 165 -17.15 -0.39 -24.80
C LEU A 165 -17.38 1.00 -25.39
N LEU A 166 -17.96 1.08 -26.61
CA LEU A 166 -18.30 2.34 -27.25
C LEU A 166 -19.38 3.09 -26.50
N ASP A 167 -20.42 2.40 -26.05
CA ASP A 167 -21.49 2.99 -25.24
C ASP A 167 -20.93 3.47 -23.89
N TRP A 168 -20.10 2.67 -23.22
CA TRP A 168 -19.46 3.09 -21.99
C TRP A 168 -18.53 4.28 -22.21
N ALA A 169 -17.71 4.26 -23.28
CA ALA A 169 -16.83 5.37 -23.63
C ALA A 169 -17.62 6.66 -23.94
N LYS A 170 -18.71 6.56 -24.71
CA LYS A 170 -19.55 7.70 -25.09
C LYS A 170 -20.41 8.20 -23.93
N THR A 171 -20.99 7.30 -23.12
CA THR A 171 -22.00 7.67 -22.11
C THR A 171 -21.38 7.95 -20.74
N ALA A 172 -20.33 7.23 -20.36
CA ALA A 172 -19.73 7.35 -19.02
C ALA A 172 -18.36 8.04 -19.05
N LEU A 173 -17.49 7.67 -19.99
CA LEU A 173 -16.09 8.13 -19.94
C LEU A 173 -15.92 9.53 -20.54
N LEU A 174 -16.35 9.77 -21.79
CA LEU A 174 -16.22 11.08 -22.45
C LEU A 174 -16.98 12.20 -21.72
N PRO A 175 -18.24 12.01 -21.29
CA PRO A 175 -18.93 13.03 -20.49
C PRO A 175 -18.29 13.25 -19.13
N SER A 176 -17.71 12.20 -18.50
CA SER A 176 -17.01 12.32 -17.23
C SER A 176 -15.69 13.07 -17.40
N MET A 177 -14.95 12.84 -18.47
CA MET A 177 -13.76 13.62 -18.82
C MET A 177 -14.10 15.04 -19.24
N GLY A 178 -15.16 15.21 -20.03
CA GLY A 178 -15.74 16.55 -20.34
C GLY A 178 -16.17 17.28 -19.06
N LYS A 179 -16.78 16.56 -18.10
CA LYS A 179 -17.10 17.11 -16.77
C LYS A 179 -15.84 17.46 -15.96
N VAL A 180 -14.78 16.68 -16.04
CA VAL A 180 -13.48 17.05 -15.42
C VAL A 180 -12.93 18.30 -16.07
N VAL A 181 -12.91 18.39 -17.39
CA VAL A 181 -12.47 19.59 -18.12
C VAL A 181 -13.40 20.78 -17.88
N THR A 182 -14.73 20.59 -17.91
CA THR A 182 -15.72 21.63 -17.58
C THR A 182 -15.79 21.91 -16.08
N SER A 183 -15.52 20.93 -15.21
CA SER A 183 -15.38 21.16 -13.77
C SER A 183 -14.11 21.93 -13.41
N LEU A 184 -13.08 21.86 -14.23
CA LEU A 184 -11.93 22.77 -14.13
C LEU A 184 -12.32 24.22 -14.53
N THR A 185 -13.36 24.41 -15.35
CA THR A 185 -13.83 25.73 -15.78
C THR A 185 -15.06 26.24 -15.00
N THR A 186 -15.99 25.36 -14.61
CA THR A 186 -17.23 25.72 -13.89
C THR A 186 -17.26 25.30 -12.42
N GLY A 187 -16.46 24.31 -12.06
CA GLY A 187 -16.31 23.82 -10.69
C GLY A 187 -15.33 24.63 -9.86
N ILE A 188 -15.13 25.91 -10.16
CA ILE A 188 -14.24 26.80 -9.41
C ILE A 188 -14.42 26.63 -7.89
N TYR A 189 -15.64 26.40 -7.41
CA TYR A 189 -15.90 26.23 -5.98
C TYR A 189 -15.42 24.86 -5.45
N ALA A 190 -15.68 23.77 -6.16
CA ALA A 190 -15.21 22.43 -5.73
C ALA A 190 -13.70 22.28 -5.88
N VAL A 191 -13.14 22.85 -6.97
CA VAL A 191 -11.69 22.91 -7.19
C VAL A 191 -11.02 23.84 -6.17
N LEU A 192 -11.60 25.02 -5.90
CA LEU A 192 -11.11 25.93 -4.85
C LEU A 192 -11.15 25.26 -3.48
N ARG A 193 -12.22 24.54 -3.15
CA ARG A 193 -12.30 23.80 -1.89
C ARG A 193 -11.27 22.68 -1.82
N GLY A 194 -11.11 21.89 -2.88
CA GLY A 194 -10.07 20.86 -2.97
C GLY A 194 -8.66 21.46 -2.90
N ILE A 195 -8.41 22.58 -3.59
CA ILE A 195 -7.14 23.31 -3.50
C ILE A 195 -6.93 23.87 -2.09
N LEU A 196 -7.97 24.43 -1.45
CA LEU A 196 -7.88 24.91 -0.07
C LEU A 196 -7.58 23.78 0.90
N ASP A 197 -8.21 22.61 0.77
CA ASP A 197 -7.94 21.45 1.62
C ASP A 197 -6.49 20.96 1.44
N VAL A 198 -6.00 20.91 0.21
CA VAL A 198 -4.60 20.58 -0.10
C VAL A 198 -3.65 21.66 0.44
N LEU A 199 -3.97 22.95 0.26
CA LEU A 199 -3.15 24.05 0.79
C LEU A 199 -3.10 24.03 2.31
N ILE A 200 -4.25 23.83 2.98
CA ILE A 200 -4.30 23.69 4.44
C ILE A 200 -3.46 22.47 4.86
N GLY A 201 -3.60 21.32 4.16
CA GLY A 201 -2.78 20.14 4.39
C GLY A 201 -1.28 20.43 4.23
N PHE A 202 -0.89 21.18 3.21
CA PHE A 202 0.51 21.60 3.03
C PHE A 202 0.99 22.57 4.12
N VAL A 203 0.17 23.54 4.52
CA VAL A 203 0.50 24.46 5.63
C VAL A 203 0.68 23.68 6.93
N VAL A 204 -0.21 22.73 7.22
CA VAL A 204 -0.10 21.82 8.36
C VAL A 204 1.17 20.98 8.25
N ALA A 205 1.47 20.41 7.07
CA ALA A 205 2.68 19.64 6.85
C ALA A 205 3.95 20.48 7.06
N CYS A 206 3.98 21.71 6.52
CA CYS A 206 5.09 22.64 6.76
C CYS A 206 5.30 22.91 8.25
N TYR A 207 4.22 23.19 8.96
CA TYR A 207 4.26 23.50 10.40
C TYR A 207 4.74 22.29 11.22
N VAL A 208 4.19 21.10 10.94
CA VAL A 208 4.56 19.86 11.63
C VAL A 208 6.00 19.48 11.32
N LEU A 209 6.43 19.50 10.06
CA LEU A 209 7.80 19.19 9.63
C LEU A 209 8.82 20.15 10.27
N SER A 210 8.52 21.45 10.31
CA SER A 210 9.39 22.45 10.92
C SER A 210 9.54 22.25 12.43
N ASN A 211 8.46 21.82 13.11
CA ASN A 211 8.43 21.64 14.56
C ASN A 211 8.45 20.17 15.02
N MET A 212 8.81 19.24 14.16
CA MET A 212 8.73 17.79 14.41
C MET A 212 9.43 17.36 15.71
N GLU A 213 10.61 17.91 15.99
CA GLU A 213 11.35 17.59 17.22
C GLU A 213 10.60 18.03 18.48
N LEU A 214 9.99 19.23 18.43
CA LEU A 214 9.19 19.76 19.54
C LEU A 214 7.96 18.90 19.81
N PHE A 215 7.23 18.51 18.76
CA PHE A 215 6.07 17.62 18.89
C PHE A 215 6.47 16.25 19.46
N LEU A 216 7.55 15.66 18.96
CA LEU A 216 8.05 14.39 19.47
C LEU A 216 8.53 14.51 20.93
N ALA A 217 9.17 15.62 21.31
CA ALA A 217 9.58 15.87 22.69
C ALA A 217 8.35 15.98 23.62
N LYS A 218 7.35 16.76 23.24
CA LYS A 218 6.09 16.89 24.00
C LYS A 218 5.36 15.54 24.12
N ALA A 219 5.27 14.78 23.05
CA ALA A 219 4.66 13.44 23.09
C ALA A 219 5.40 12.50 24.06
N LYS A 220 6.74 12.54 24.10
CA LYS A 220 7.54 11.80 25.08
C LYS A 220 7.28 12.28 26.51
N MET A 221 7.18 13.59 26.74
CA MET A 221 6.83 14.14 28.05
C MET A 221 5.50 13.60 28.56
N VAL A 222 4.46 13.64 27.72
CA VAL A 222 3.13 13.09 28.04
C VAL A 222 3.25 11.60 28.35
N LEU A 223 3.96 10.84 27.53
CA LEU A 223 4.15 9.40 27.73
C LEU A 223 4.81 9.08 29.08
N TYR A 224 5.86 9.80 29.45
CA TYR A 224 6.56 9.61 30.72
C TYR A 224 5.77 10.14 31.94
N SER A 225 4.85 11.08 31.73
CA SER A 225 3.94 11.56 32.76
C SER A 225 2.86 10.54 33.12
N ILE A 226 2.32 9.82 32.12
CA ILE A 226 1.20 8.91 32.31
C ILE A 226 1.64 7.50 32.70
N PHE A 227 2.76 7.01 32.12
CA PHE A 227 3.19 5.62 32.26
C PHE A 227 4.46 5.46 33.07
N PRO A 228 4.60 4.37 33.85
CA PRO A 228 5.85 4.01 34.55
C PRO A 228 7.01 3.86 33.57
N LEU A 229 8.24 4.15 34.01
CA LEU A 229 9.46 4.14 33.18
C LEU A 229 9.65 2.85 32.35
N ARG A 230 9.35 1.68 32.94
CA ARG A 230 9.45 0.39 32.24
C ARG A 230 8.46 0.29 31.08
N SER A 231 7.20 0.73 31.27
CA SER A 231 6.16 0.74 30.23
C SER A 231 6.45 1.77 29.15
N SER A 232 6.86 2.98 29.53
CA SER A 232 7.25 4.04 28.59
C SER A 232 8.37 3.58 27.66
N LYS A 233 9.39 2.89 28.19
CA LYS A 233 10.48 2.32 27.40
C LYS A 233 10.01 1.26 26.40
N ARG A 234 9.06 0.40 26.78
CA ARG A 234 8.44 -0.62 25.91
C ARG A 234 7.62 0.03 24.79
N ILE A 235 6.80 1.04 25.14
CA ILE A 235 5.97 1.78 24.18
C ILE A 235 6.87 2.52 23.18
N LEU A 236 7.91 3.22 23.62
CA LEU A 236 8.84 3.90 22.71
C LEU A 236 9.57 2.93 21.76
N LYS A 237 9.91 1.71 22.26
CA LYS A 237 10.51 0.68 21.39
C LYS A 237 9.51 0.20 20.33
N ALA A 238 8.24 0.01 20.71
CA ALA A 238 7.19 -0.38 19.78
C ALA A 238 6.93 0.72 18.74
N ILE A 239 6.82 1.99 19.15
CA ILE A 239 6.64 3.13 18.23
C ILE A 239 7.80 3.23 17.24
N ARG A 240 9.05 3.08 17.70
CA ARG A 240 10.22 3.10 16.79
C ARG A 240 10.21 1.95 15.81
N PHE A 241 9.81 0.75 16.23
CA PHE A 241 9.67 -0.40 15.36
C PHE A 241 8.60 -0.15 14.29
N THR A 242 7.43 0.34 14.72
CA THR A 242 6.33 0.72 13.81
C THR A 242 6.80 1.76 12.80
N ASP A 243 7.43 2.85 13.25
CA ASP A 243 7.96 3.91 12.38
C ASP A 243 8.96 3.34 11.35
N THR A 244 9.88 2.47 11.79
CA THR A 244 10.84 1.83 10.89
C THR A 244 10.15 0.93 9.87
N ALA A 245 9.18 0.10 10.28
CA ALA A 245 8.45 -0.79 9.40
C ALA A 245 7.68 -0.01 8.32
N PHE A 246 6.93 1.02 8.72
CA PHE A 246 6.18 1.86 7.78
C PHE A 246 7.11 2.64 6.86
N MET A 247 8.12 3.31 7.41
CA MET A 247 9.03 4.16 6.64
C MET A 247 9.84 3.35 5.62
N SER A 248 10.37 2.20 6.02
CA SER A 248 11.13 1.31 5.12
C SER A 248 10.23 0.78 4.01
N PHE A 249 8.99 0.37 4.34
CA PHE A 249 8.07 -0.16 3.36
C PHE A 249 7.63 0.91 2.35
N ILE A 250 7.15 2.07 2.82
CA ILE A 250 6.66 3.14 1.94
C ILE A 250 7.80 3.69 1.08
N SER A 251 8.95 4.02 1.68
CA SER A 251 10.10 4.53 0.92
C SER A 251 10.61 3.49 -0.08
N GLY A 252 10.66 2.23 0.33
CA GLY A 252 11.05 1.13 -0.54
C GLY A 252 10.11 1.00 -1.74
N LYS A 253 8.79 1.02 -1.51
CA LYS A 253 7.80 0.92 -2.59
C LYS A 253 7.80 2.12 -3.54
N VAL A 254 8.01 3.33 -3.05
CA VAL A 254 8.15 4.52 -3.90
C VAL A 254 9.39 4.41 -4.81
N ILE A 255 10.53 3.99 -4.26
CA ILE A 255 11.77 3.81 -5.04
C ILE A 255 11.60 2.67 -6.05
N ASP A 256 11.06 1.55 -5.63
CA ASP A 256 10.75 0.39 -6.45
C ASP A 256 9.87 0.76 -7.65
N SER A 257 8.75 1.42 -7.41
CA SER A 257 7.82 1.92 -8.42
C SER A 257 8.47 2.89 -9.41
N ALA A 258 9.32 3.78 -8.93
CA ALA A 258 10.06 4.69 -9.78
C ALA A 258 11.04 3.94 -10.71
N ILE A 259 11.76 2.95 -10.18
CA ILE A 259 12.68 2.11 -10.96
C ILE A 259 11.93 1.31 -12.01
N ILE A 260 10.82 0.66 -11.63
CA ILE A 260 9.97 -0.10 -12.56
C ILE A 260 9.41 0.81 -13.66
N GLY A 261 8.93 2.00 -13.31
CA GLY A 261 8.45 2.97 -14.29
C GLY A 261 9.54 3.39 -15.30
N VAL A 262 10.76 3.64 -14.82
CA VAL A 262 11.91 3.99 -15.69
C VAL A 262 12.33 2.81 -16.59
N ILE A 263 12.42 1.60 -16.05
CA ILE A 263 12.75 0.40 -16.84
C ILE A 263 11.66 0.16 -17.90
N CYS A 264 10.39 0.25 -17.51
CA CYS A 264 9.26 0.12 -18.43
C CYS A 264 9.34 1.17 -19.55
N TYR A 265 9.65 2.43 -19.23
CA TYR A 265 9.82 3.49 -20.23
C TYR A 265 10.93 3.15 -21.22
N ILE A 266 12.11 2.80 -20.73
CA ILE A 266 13.28 2.50 -21.58
C ILE A 266 12.99 1.29 -22.48
N CYS A 267 12.47 0.19 -21.92
CA CYS A 267 12.19 -1.02 -22.68
C CYS A 267 11.08 -0.81 -23.71
N CYS A 268 9.97 -0.15 -23.33
CA CYS A 268 8.88 0.16 -24.26
C CYS A 268 9.34 1.10 -25.40
N ALA A 269 10.22 2.07 -25.09
CA ALA A 269 10.81 2.95 -26.11
C ALA A 269 11.70 2.18 -27.11
N ILE A 270 12.56 1.27 -26.61
CA ILE A 270 13.41 0.41 -27.45
C ILE A 270 12.54 -0.51 -28.33
N MET A 271 11.49 -1.09 -27.79
CA MET A 271 10.54 -1.94 -28.51
C MET A 271 9.59 -1.15 -29.42
N ARG A 272 9.69 0.18 -29.46
CA ARG A 272 8.82 1.08 -30.25
C ARG A 272 7.33 0.81 -30.00
N MET A 273 6.97 0.62 -28.72
CA MET A 273 5.57 0.44 -28.31
C MET A 273 4.77 1.73 -28.52
N PRO A 274 3.45 1.66 -28.79
CA PRO A 274 2.60 2.83 -28.74
C PRO A 274 2.45 3.33 -27.29
N TYR A 275 2.20 4.61 -27.14
CA TYR A 275 1.89 5.24 -25.83
C TYR A 275 2.94 4.98 -24.72
N VAL A 276 4.22 4.91 -25.07
CA VAL A 276 5.34 4.56 -24.17
C VAL A 276 5.25 5.27 -22.82
N VAL A 277 5.02 6.58 -22.84
CA VAL A 277 4.99 7.41 -21.64
C VAL A 277 3.80 7.06 -20.76
N LEU A 278 2.61 6.94 -21.36
CA LEU A 278 1.39 6.55 -20.63
C LEU A 278 1.56 5.18 -19.96
N VAL A 279 2.00 4.19 -20.74
CA VAL A 279 2.22 2.82 -20.29
C VAL A 279 3.19 2.77 -19.11
N SER A 280 4.34 3.41 -19.25
CA SER A 280 5.39 3.39 -18.22
C SER A 280 4.98 4.11 -16.93
N VAL A 281 4.26 5.23 -17.06
CA VAL A 281 3.78 5.96 -15.90
C VAL A 281 2.65 5.20 -15.20
N VAL A 282 1.70 4.66 -15.95
CA VAL A 282 0.61 3.84 -15.37
C VAL A 282 1.19 2.63 -14.66
N VAL A 283 2.08 1.87 -15.29
CA VAL A 283 2.73 0.70 -14.67
C VAL A 283 3.55 1.11 -13.45
N GLY A 284 4.35 2.17 -13.54
CA GLY A 284 5.15 2.66 -12.43
C GLY A 284 4.31 3.13 -11.25
N VAL A 285 3.27 3.92 -11.47
CA VAL A 285 2.40 4.44 -10.40
C VAL A 285 1.60 3.31 -9.74
N THR A 286 1.03 2.42 -10.54
CA THR A 286 0.25 1.30 -9.99
C THR A 286 1.11 0.30 -9.24
N ASN A 287 2.40 0.15 -9.57
CA ASN A 287 3.35 -0.73 -8.87
C ASN A 287 3.56 -0.35 -7.39
N ILE A 288 3.13 0.83 -6.96
CA ILE A 288 3.06 1.20 -5.53
C ILE A 288 2.21 0.20 -4.73
N ILE A 289 1.17 -0.37 -5.33
CA ILE A 289 0.33 -1.40 -4.71
C ILE A 289 1.05 -2.75 -4.85
N PRO A 290 1.48 -3.38 -3.75
CA PRO A 290 2.17 -4.66 -3.84
C PRO A 290 1.26 -5.73 -4.45
N VAL A 291 1.82 -6.61 -5.25
CA VAL A 291 1.17 -7.76 -5.92
C VAL A 291 0.14 -7.36 -6.98
N PHE A 292 -0.84 -6.51 -6.66
CA PHE A 292 -1.92 -6.14 -7.58
C PHE A 292 -1.58 -4.97 -8.50
N GLY A 293 -0.64 -4.11 -8.09
CA GLY A 293 -0.25 -2.93 -8.86
C GLY A 293 0.13 -3.22 -10.30
N PRO A 294 1.01 -4.19 -10.55
CA PRO A 294 1.39 -4.59 -11.90
C PRO A 294 0.20 -4.98 -12.79
N PHE A 295 -0.75 -5.74 -12.25
CA PHE A 295 -1.94 -6.16 -13.00
C PHE A 295 -2.88 -4.99 -13.28
N ILE A 296 -3.09 -4.12 -12.28
CA ILE A 296 -3.93 -2.92 -12.43
C ILE A 296 -3.36 -1.98 -13.50
N GLY A 297 -2.04 -1.91 -13.64
CA GLY A 297 -1.38 -1.10 -14.67
C GLY A 297 -1.30 -1.82 -16.02
N ALA A 298 -0.91 -3.09 -16.03
CA ALA A 298 -0.65 -3.84 -17.25
C ALA A 298 -1.91 -4.15 -18.05
N VAL A 299 -3.04 -4.50 -17.39
CA VAL A 299 -4.27 -4.89 -18.11
C VAL A 299 -4.84 -3.74 -18.95
N PRO A 300 -5.10 -2.52 -18.42
CA PRO A 300 -5.63 -1.45 -19.25
C PRO A 300 -4.63 -0.99 -20.31
N THR A 301 -3.32 -0.99 -20.01
CA THR A 301 -2.31 -0.59 -21.00
C THR A 301 -2.14 -1.64 -22.09
N ALA A 302 -2.24 -2.94 -21.77
CA ALA A 302 -2.27 -4.01 -22.77
C ALA A 302 -3.47 -3.89 -23.70
N LEU A 303 -4.66 -3.57 -23.16
CA LEU A 303 -5.85 -3.34 -23.98
C LEU A 303 -5.66 -2.18 -24.96
N ILE A 304 -5.06 -1.07 -24.52
CA ILE A 304 -4.78 0.07 -25.41
C ILE A 304 -3.78 -0.33 -26.50
N ILE A 305 -2.74 -1.09 -26.17
CA ILE A 305 -1.75 -1.57 -27.15
C ILE A 305 -2.38 -2.61 -28.10
N LEU A 306 -3.28 -3.45 -27.60
CA LEU A 306 -4.00 -4.44 -28.43
C LEU A 306 -4.78 -3.79 -29.57
N LEU A 307 -5.38 -2.64 -29.28
CA LEU A 307 -6.11 -1.87 -30.30
C LEU A 307 -5.21 -1.36 -31.42
N ASP A 308 -3.95 -1.00 -31.13
CA ASP A 308 -2.96 -0.57 -32.13
C ASP A 308 -2.42 -1.78 -32.94
N SER A 309 -1.94 -2.81 -32.23
CA SER A 309 -1.38 -4.01 -32.84
C SER A 309 -1.35 -5.17 -31.87
N PRO A 310 -2.03 -6.28 -32.18
CA PRO A 310 -2.03 -7.47 -31.33
C PRO A 310 -0.65 -8.11 -31.17
N MET A 311 0.22 -8.04 -32.20
CA MET A 311 1.59 -8.53 -32.06
C MET A 311 2.39 -7.71 -31.05
N LYS A 312 2.23 -6.37 -31.08
CA LYS A 312 2.85 -5.50 -30.05
C LYS A 312 2.27 -5.78 -28.67
N CYS A 313 0.96 -6.04 -28.57
CA CYS A 313 0.33 -6.44 -27.30
C CYS A 313 0.93 -7.74 -26.76
N LEU A 314 1.09 -8.76 -27.59
CA LEU A 314 1.73 -10.02 -27.17
C LEU A 314 3.15 -9.79 -26.65
N ILE A 315 3.98 -9.03 -27.39
CA ILE A 315 5.34 -8.67 -26.97
C ILE A 315 5.32 -7.90 -25.65
N TYR A 316 4.39 -6.95 -25.50
CA TYR A 316 4.22 -6.18 -24.28
C TYR A 316 3.83 -7.04 -23.08
N VAL A 317 2.90 -7.96 -23.24
CA VAL A 317 2.47 -8.88 -22.15
C VAL A 317 3.65 -9.77 -21.71
N ILE A 318 4.40 -10.34 -22.67
CA ILE A 318 5.61 -11.11 -22.35
C ILE A 318 6.64 -10.25 -21.61
N PHE A 319 6.87 -9.04 -22.09
CA PHE A 319 7.78 -8.08 -21.44
C PHE A 319 7.34 -7.76 -20.01
N ILE A 320 6.07 -7.46 -19.77
CA ILE A 320 5.55 -7.15 -18.43
C ILE A 320 5.71 -8.38 -17.50
N LEU A 321 5.43 -9.60 -17.99
CA LEU A 321 5.64 -10.81 -17.18
C LEU A 321 7.10 -10.96 -16.78
N VAL A 322 8.03 -10.75 -17.70
CA VAL A 322 9.47 -10.77 -17.41
C VAL A 322 9.86 -9.67 -16.43
N LEU A 323 9.37 -8.45 -16.65
CA LEU A 323 9.61 -7.31 -15.76
C LEU A 323 9.14 -7.61 -14.33
N GLN A 324 7.96 -8.22 -14.19
CA GLN A 324 7.41 -8.61 -12.88
C GLN A 324 8.22 -9.72 -12.19
N GLN A 325 8.78 -10.65 -12.96
CA GLN A 325 9.70 -11.65 -12.40
C GLN A 325 11.00 -11.00 -11.90
N ILE A 326 11.52 -10.02 -12.63
CA ILE A 326 12.70 -9.26 -12.20
C ILE A 326 12.37 -8.41 -10.96
N ASP A 327 11.20 -7.77 -10.93
CA ASP A 327 10.75 -7.02 -9.77
C ASP A 327 10.63 -7.91 -8.53
N GLY A 328 9.86 -8.98 -8.62
CA GLY A 328 9.59 -9.88 -7.49
C GLY A 328 10.81 -10.59 -6.93
N ASN A 329 11.78 -10.98 -7.79
CA ASN A 329 12.90 -11.80 -7.39
C ASN A 329 14.22 -11.04 -7.21
N ILE A 330 14.38 -9.86 -7.82
CA ILE A 330 15.64 -9.12 -7.81
C ILE A 330 15.47 -7.72 -7.21
N ILE A 331 14.60 -6.88 -7.79
CA ILE A 331 14.48 -5.47 -7.43
C ILE A 331 13.83 -5.32 -6.06
N GLY A 332 12.65 -5.94 -5.87
CA GLY A 332 11.91 -5.90 -4.62
C GLY A 332 12.73 -6.36 -3.42
N PRO A 333 13.36 -7.56 -3.44
CA PRO A 333 14.22 -8.01 -2.34
C PRO A 333 15.42 -7.10 -2.09
N LYS A 334 16.02 -6.51 -3.12
CA LYS A 334 17.14 -5.57 -2.95
C LYS A 334 16.74 -4.24 -2.34
N ILE A 335 15.54 -3.74 -2.66
CA ILE A 335 15.05 -2.43 -2.19
C ILE A 335 14.39 -2.55 -0.82
N LEU A 336 13.46 -3.51 -0.69
CA LEU A 336 12.71 -3.72 0.54
C LEU A 336 13.54 -4.51 1.58
N GLY A 337 14.53 -5.30 1.14
CA GLY A 337 15.36 -6.15 1.98
C GLY A 337 14.52 -7.16 2.77
N SER A 338 15.05 -7.61 3.90
CA SER A 338 14.32 -8.43 4.89
C SER A 338 13.41 -7.61 5.80
N SER A 339 13.08 -6.38 5.40
CA SER A 339 12.40 -5.41 6.26
C SER A 339 10.98 -5.80 6.66
N THR A 340 10.33 -6.71 5.92
CA THR A 340 8.99 -7.19 6.29
C THR A 340 9.04 -8.33 7.30
N GLY A 341 10.06 -9.21 7.26
CA GLY A 341 10.20 -10.35 8.17
C GLY A 341 9.03 -11.34 8.15
N ILE A 342 8.08 -11.18 7.23
CA ILE A 342 6.90 -12.04 7.09
C ILE A 342 6.89 -12.76 5.75
N ASN A 343 6.29 -13.95 5.72
CA ASN A 343 6.18 -14.78 4.52
C ASN A 343 5.22 -14.12 3.48
N GLY A 344 5.42 -14.39 2.20
CA GLY A 344 4.59 -13.91 1.08
C GLY A 344 3.10 -14.17 1.26
N PHE A 345 2.70 -15.29 1.86
CA PHE A 345 1.31 -15.57 2.23
C PHE A 345 0.71 -14.45 3.10
N TRP A 346 1.42 -14.03 4.15
CA TRP A 346 0.96 -12.99 5.07
C TRP A 346 0.94 -11.60 4.42
N ILE A 347 1.82 -11.37 3.43
CA ILE A 347 1.79 -10.13 2.63
C ILE A 347 0.49 -10.09 1.82
N MET A 348 0.16 -11.18 1.11
CA MET A 348 -1.09 -11.27 0.33
C MET A 348 -2.32 -11.14 1.24
N PHE A 349 -2.33 -11.83 2.37
CA PHE A 349 -3.41 -11.72 3.37
C PHE A 349 -3.62 -10.28 3.84
N ALA A 350 -2.52 -9.58 4.17
CA ALA A 350 -2.56 -8.19 4.64
C ALA A 350 -3.12 -7.23 3.57
N ILE A 351 -2.77 -7.44 2.29
CA ILE A 351 -3.26 -6.64 1.18
C ILE A 351 -4.75 -6.88 0.94
N LEU A 352 -5.20 -8.13 0.92
CA LEU A 352 -6.60 -8.48 0.72
C LEU A 352 -7.48 -7.96 1.85
N LEU A 353 -7.06 -8.18 3.10
CA LEU A 353 -7.79 -7.71 4.28
C LEU A 353 -7.81 -6.17 4.34
N GLY A 354 -6.66 -5.54 4.16
CA GLY A 354 -6.54 -4.09 4.14
C GLY A 354 -7.37 -3.47 3.02
N GLY A 355 -7.29 -4.05 1.81
CA GLY A 355 -8.05 -3.62 0.64
C GLY A 355 -9.56 -3.74 0.84
N GLY A 356 -10.03 -4.85 1.41
CA GLY A 356 -11.45 -5.06 1.71
C GLY A 356 -12.00 -4.10 2.76
N LEU A 357 -11.20 -3.71 3.76
CA LEU A 357 -11.63 -2.82 4.84
C LEU A 357 -11.48 -1.33 4.51
N PHE A 358 -10.41 -0.93 3.83
CA PHE A 358 -10.02 0.47 3.64
C PHE A 358 -9.72 0.84 2.18
N GLY A 359 -10.07 -0.04 1.23
CA GLY A 359 -9.84 0.19 -0.21
C GLY A 359 -8.36 0.37 -0.56
N PHE A 360 -8.06 1.28 -1.48
CA PHE A 360 -6.70 1.53 -1.98
C PHE A 360 -5.67 1.83 -0.87
N ILE A 361 -6.03 2.68 0.09
CA ILE A 361 -5.17 3.03 1.23
C ILE A 361 -4.87 1.80 2.08
N GLY A 362 -5.88 0.93 2.26
CA GLY A 362 -5.72 -0.34 2.97
C GLY A 362 -4.81 -1.34 2.25
N MET A 363 -4.85 -1.41 0.92
CA MET A 363 -3.91 -2.23 0.15
C MET A 363 -2.45 -1.76 0.34
N LEU A 364 -2.24 -0.46 0.34
CA LEU A 364 -0.91 0.13 0.50
C LEU A 364 -0.37 -0.02 1.92
N LEU A 365 -1.18 0.32 2.92
CA LEU A 365 -0.76 0.35 4.33
C LEU A 365 -0.99 -0.98 5.05
N GLY A 366 -1.73 -1.91 4.47
CA GLY A 366 -2.05 -3.21 5.07
C GLY A 366 -0.81 -4.01 5.44
N VAL A 367 0.20 -4.03 4.57
CA VAL A 367 1.44 -4.78 4.80
C VAL A 367 2.18 -4.26 6.03
N PRO A 368 2.57 -2.98 6.16
CA PRO A 368 3.27 -2.50 7.34
C PRO A 368 2.43 -2.58 8.62
N VAL A 369 1.10 -2.41 8.54
CA VAL A 369 0.20 -2.63 9.68
C VAL A 369 0.27 -4.08 10.14
N PHE A 370 0.19 -5.02 9.19
CA PHE A 370 0.25 -6.43 9.50
C PHE A 370 1.61 -6.86 10.08
N VAL A 371 2.72 -6.33 9.55
CA VAL A 371 4.07 -6.55 10.10
C VAL A 371 4.13 -6.17 11.59
N VAL A 372 3.54 -5.04 11.96
CA VAL A 372 3.51 -4.59 13.37
C VAL A 372 2.65 -5.51 14.23
N ILE A 373 1.48 -5.90 13.74
CA ILE A 373 0.59 -6.84 14.44
C ILE A 373 1.28 -8.20 14.61
N TYR A 374 1.87 -8.73 13.54
CA TYR A 374 2.58 -10.00 13.53
C TYR A 374 3.75 -10.02 14.53
N ALA A 375 4.59 -9.01 14.52
CA ALA A 375 5.69 -8.87 15.48
C ALA A 375 5.19 -8.74 16.93
N GLY A 376 4.03 -8.10 17.13
CA GLY A 376 3.36 -8.04 18.43
C GLY A 376 2.91 -9.42 18.90
N LEU A 377 2.25 -10.19 18.03
CA LEU A 377 1.80 -11.56 18.31
C LEU A 377 2.98 -12.50 18.57
N GLU A 378 4.01 -12.47 17.72
CA GLU A 378 5.24 -13.24 17.91
C GLU A 378 5.87 -12.97 19.27
N LYS A 379 5.95 -11.71 19.68
CA LYS A 379 6.46 -11.34 21.00
C LYS A 379 5.59 -11.87 22.14
N LEU A 380 4.27 -11.87 21.98
CA LEU A 380 3.36 -12.45 22.98
C LEU A 380 3.55 -13.96 23.10
N VAL A 381 3.63 -14.66 21.96
CA VAL A 381 3.88 -16.11 21.91
C VAL A 381 5.24 -16.44 22.55
N ASN A 382 6.31 -15.77 22.11
CA ASN A 382 7.65 -16.00 22.63
C ASN A 382 7.76 -15.73 24.15
N ASN A 383 7.04 -14.72 24.65
CA ASN A 383 6.98 -14.47 26.10
C ASN A 383 6.19 -15.56 26.84
N GLY A 384 5.14 -16.09 26.22
CA GLY A 384 4.37 -17.22 26.76
C GLY A 384 5.21 -18.49 26.86
N LEU A 385 5.94 -18.85 25.79
CA LEU A 385 6.83 -20.00 25.74
C LEU A 385 7.95 -19.88 26.78
N LYS A 386 8.62 -18.73 26.86
CA LYS A 386 9.68 -18.47 27.85
C LYS A 386 9.19 -18.60 29.29
N LYS A 387 7.95 -18.17 29.58
CA LYS A 387 7.37 -18.35 30.95
C LYS A 387 7.16 -19.81 31.31
N ARG A 388 6.96 -20.67 30.32
CA ARG A 388 6.79 -22.13 30.48
C ARG A 388 8.10 -22.91 30.37
N GLY A 389 9.25 -22.23 30.18
CA GLY A 389 10.55 -22.87 30.00
C GLY A 389 10.73 -23.54 28.63
N LEU A 390 9.86 -23.23 27.67
CA LEU A 390 9.87 -23.82 26.33
C LEU A 390 10.73 -23.01 25.36
N GLN A 391 11.22 -23.68 24.32
CA GLN A 391 12.02 -23.06 23.28
C GLN A 391 11.18 -22.12 22.42
N THR A 392 11.82 -21.10 21.85
CA THR A 392 11.13 -20.07 21.03
C THR A 392 11.42 -20.20 19.55
N GLU A 393 12.24 -21.14 19.15
CA GLU A 393 12.60 -21.37 17.75
C GLU A 393 11.53 -22.18 17.04
N THR A 394 11.01 -21.68 15.92
CA THR A 394 9.96 -22.34 15.14
C THR A 394 10.39 -23.72 14.66
N ALA A 395 11.70 -23.92 14.38
CA ALA A 395 12.24 -25.19 13.92
C ALA A 395 12.01 -26.34 14.93
N GLU A 396 11.97 -26.03 16.23
CA GLU A 396 11.75 -27.04 17.26
C GLU A 396 10.28 -27.55 17.31
N TYR A 397 9.37 -26.78 16.70
CA TYR A 397 7.95 -27.13 16.59
C TYR A 397 7.58 -27.81 15.27
N MET A 398 8.56 -27.90 14.32
CA MET A 398 8.36 -28.67 13.09
C MET A 398 8.36 -30.17 13.43
N ASN A 399 7.36 -30.90 12.91
CA ASN A 399 7.16 -32.33 13.16
C ASN A 399 6.98 -32.69 14.65
N LEU A 400 6.57 -31.71 15.47
CA LEU A 400 6.24 -31.91 16.87
C LEU A 400 4.85 -32.57 16.96
N ASP A 401 4.76 -33.70 17.70
CA ASP A 401 3.47 -34.30 18.09
C ASP A 401 2.96 -33.60 19.35
N TYR A 402 3.70 -33.70 20.44
CA TYR A 402 3.40 -33.03 21.69
C TYR A 402 4.67 -32.77 22.52
N ILE A 403 4.53 -31.99 23.57
CA ILE A 403 5.58 -31.78 24.58
C ILE A 403 5.18 -32.56 25.81
N ASP A 404 6.05 -33.46 26.25
CA ASP A 404 5.83 -34.26 27.46
C ASP A 404 5.77 -33.37 28.68
N ASP A 405 4.67 -33.47 29.46
CA ASP A 405 4.40 -32.59 30.60
C ASP A 405 5.40 -32.78 31.76
N ALA A 406 5.99 -33.97 31.89
CA ALA A 406 6.91 -34.29 32.98
C ALA A 406 8.35 -33.89 32.67
N THR A 407 8.78 -34.07 31.43
CA THR A 407 10.17 -33.83 31.01
C THR A 407 10.37 -32.52 30.24
N LEU A 408 9.30 -31.87 29.82
CA LEU A 408 9.31 -30.69 28.91
C LEU A 408 10.08 -30.94 27.62
N ARG A 409 10.22 -32.22 27.19
CA ARG A 409 10.91 -32.59 25.97
C ARG A 409 9.93 -32.76 24.80
N PRO A 410 10.34 -32.36 23.58
CA PRO A 410 9.53 -32.52 22.38
C PRO A 410 9.45 -34.02 22.00
N VAL A 411 8.25 -34.53 21.83
CA VAL A 411 7.97 -35.81 21.18
C VAL A 411 7.65 -35.52 19.73
N ARG A 412 8.38 -36.14 18.80
CA ARG A 412 8.25 -35.87 17.37
C ARG A 412 7.46 -36.95 16.68
N LEU A 413 6.66 -36.58 15.68
CA LEU A 413 6.03 -37.57 14.79
C LEU A 413 7.08 -38.40 14.09
N PRO A 414 6.85 -39.73 13.87
CA PRO A 414 7.74 -40.54 13.07
C PRO A 414 7.88 -39.89 11.70
N THR A 415 9.11 -39.59 11.31
CA THR A 415 9.38 -39.12 9.94
C THR A 415 9.00 -40.27 9.02
N GLU A 416 7.98 -40.12 8.18
CA GLU A 416 7.73 -41.09 7.10
C GLU A 416 9.05 -41.24 6.33
N ALA A 417 9.58 -42.47 6.29
CA ALA A 417 10.75 -42.77 5.50
C ALA A 417 10.46 -42.34 4.05
N PRO A 418 11.38 -41.65 3.36
CA PRO A 418 11.17 -41.25 1.98
C PRO A 418 10.74 -42.53 1.23
N HIS A 419 9.60 -42.46 0.53
CA HIS A 419 9.09 -43.55 -0.31
C HIS A 419 10.27 -44.10 -1.07
N ALA A 420 10.66 -45.35 -0.73
CA ALA A 420 11.69 -46.08 -1.45
C ALA A 420 11.25 -46.10 -2.92
N ALA A 421 12.07 -45.51 -3.78
CA ALA A 421 11.85 -45.58 -5.21
C ALA A 421 11.58 -47.05 -5.59
N PRO A 422 10.62 -47.33 -6.46
CA PRO A 422 10.34 -48.72 -6.88
C PRO A 422 11.66 -49.33 -7.34
N LYS A 423 12.05 -50.46 -6.73
CA LYS A 423 13.19 -51.25 -7.20
C LYS A 423 12.88 -51.64 -8.64
N GLU A 424 13.66 -51.13 -9.60
CA GLU A 424 13.71 -51.66 -10.94
C GLU A 424 14.03 -53.17 -10.81
N THR A 425 13.03 -53.98 -11.04
CA THR A 425 13.21 -55.39 -11.27
C THR A 425 14.00 -55.51 -12.55
N LYS A 426 15.30 -55.78 -12.45
CA LYS A 426 16.09 -56.30 -13.58
C LYS A 426 15.45 -57.59 -14.00
N ASP A 427 14.82 -57.54 -15.17
CA ASP A 427 14.37 -58.71 -15.89
C ASP A 427 15.61 -59.41 -16.49
N ASP A 428 16.12 -60.46 -15.79
CA ASP A 428 17.17 -61.36 -16.25
C ASP A 428 16.51 -62.49 -17.04
N SER A 429 15.87 -62.20 -18.16
CA SER A 429 15.43 -63.26 -19.08
C SER A 429 15.54 -62.79 -20.54
N VAL A 430 16.78 -62.90 -21.08
CA VAL A 430 16.96 -63.25 -22.49
C VAL A 430 18.29 -64.03 -22.62
N LYS A 431 18.18 -65.35 -22.77
CA LYS A 431 19.12 -66.15 -23.51
C LYS A 431 18.77 -66.05 -24.99
#